data_ec1552db8401a3d55f3a0767b39df3fc
#
_entry.id   ec1552db8401a3d55f3a0767b39df3fc
#
_cell.length_a   1.000
_cell.length_b   1.000
_cell.length_c   1.000
_cell.angle_alpha   90.00
_cell.angle_beta   90.00
_cell.angle_gamma   90.00
#
_symmetry.space_group_name_H-M   'P 1'
#
loop_
_entity.id
_entity.type
_entity.pdbx_description
1 polymer ?
#
loop_
_entity_poly.entity_id
_entity_poly.type
_entity_poly.pdbx_seq_one_letter_code
_entity_poly.pdbx_strand_id
1 'polypeptide(L)'
;YIAQRYYFGLLCHSAPLFFALGNHDGESGYRDNGRPENIAVWSAKTRNKYIPNPIPNAFYGGNTSVHPEIGLLKNYYAWDWGDAQFIVLDPFWYSGRGGRDGMWAKSLGKKQYDWLKETLENSEASYRFIFLHYLVGGMDNQTRGGVNIANLYEWGGKNSSNEDEWAVKRPGWEKPIHQLLVQHNVSIVFHGHDHLYAKEELDGVIYQEVPQPGHRSGNTRSAGSYGYDQRNVIGSSGHVRVAVTNSEVKVEYVKTRVGGTELTVSQRRYVADSYSVKSLNIKP
;
A
#
# COMPACT_ATOMS: atom_id res chain seq x y z
N TYR A 1 17.97 -4.78 -5.19
CA TYR A 1 17.70 -5.68 -4.05
C TYR A 1 18.94 -6.07 -3.24
N ILE A 2 20.11 -6.30 -3.86
CA ILE A 2 21.33 -6.71 -3.12
C ILE A 2 21.70 -5.66 -2.07
N ALA A 3 21.79 -4.37 -2.44
CA ALA A 3 22.08 -3.30 -1.49
C ALA A 3 20.96 -3.13 -0.44
N GLN A 4 19.71 -3.25 -0.84
CA GLN A 4 18.56 -3.16 0.08
C GLN A 4 18.62 -4.27 1.15
N ARG A 5 18.99 -5.49 0.81
CA ARG A 5 19.14 -6.59 1.78
C ARG A 5 20.10 -6.26 2.92
N TYR A 6 21.18 -5.58 2.61
CA TYR A 6 22.11 -5.15 3.66
C TYR A 6 21.43 -4.22 4.68
N TYR A 7 20.74 -3.20 4.21
CA TYR A 7 20.04 -2.26 5.10
C TYR A 7 18.84 -2.90 5.80
N PHE A 8 18.08 -3.73 5.10
CA PHE A 8 16.97 -4.47 5.73
C PHE A 8 17.51 -5.46 6.77
N GLY A 9 18.64 -6.10 6.54
CA GLY A 9 19.28 -6.99 7.51
C GLY A 9 19.66 -6.31 8.82
N LEU A 10 19.95 -5.01 8.81
CA LEU A 10 20.20 -4.23 10.03
C LEU A 10 18.94 -4.05 10.90
N LEU A 11 17.76 -4.09 10.29
CA LEU A 11 16.47 -3.91 10.96
C LEU A 11 15.77 -5.24 11.21
N CYS A 12 15.85 -6.14 10.25
CA CYS A 12 15.04 -7.36 10.19
C CYS A 12 15.80 -8.62 10.61
N HIS A 13 16.96 -8.49 11.28
CA HIS A 13 17.71 -9.66 11.80
C HIS A 13 16.93 -10.45 12.87
N SER A 14 15.96 -9.81 13.53
CA SER A 14 15.12 -10.40 14.57
C SER A 14 13.61 -10.16 14.37
N ALA A 15 13.22 -9.61 13.20
CA ALA A 15 11.84 -9.36 12.85
C ALA A 15 11.60 -9.75 11.38
N PRO A 16 10.43 -10.31 11.03
CA PRO A 16 10.12 -10.63 9.64
C PRO A 16 9.95 -9.36 8.81
N LEU A 17 10.37 -9.42 7.55
CA LEU A 17 10.16 -8.39 6.55
C LEU A 17 9.08 -8.83 5.56
N PHE A 18 8.04 -8.01 5.41
CA PHE A 18 7.00 -8.16 4.40
C PHE A 18 7.11 -7.02 3.40
N PHE A 19 7.23 -7.33 2.11
CA PHE A 19 7.58 -6.37 1.09
C PHE A 19 6.39 -6.03 0.19
N ALA A 20 5.96 -4.75 0.19
CA ALA A 20 5.01 -4.22 -0.79
C ALA A 20 5.78 -3.63 -1.98
N LEU A 21 5.35 -3.98 -3.20
CA LEU A 21 5.98 -3.52 -4.45
C LEU A 21 5.78 -2.02 -4.66
N GLY A 22 6.82 -1.34 -5.12
CA GLY A 22 6.80 0.05 -5.57
C GLY A 22 7.01 0.20 -7.08
N ASN A 23 6.75 1.39 -7.61
CA ASN A 23 6.84 1.67 -9.04
C ASN A 23 8.27 1.55 -9.61
N HIS A 24 9.30 1.63 -8.75
CA HIS A 24 10.70 1.45 -9.12
C HIS A 24 11.17 -0.01 -9.08
N ASP A 25 10.35 -0.95 -8.61
CA ASP A 25 10.69 -2.37 -8.60
C ASP A 25 10.61 -3.03 -9.98
N GLY A 26 10.00 -2.36 -10.95
CA GLY A 26 10.03 -2.77 -12.36
C GLY A 26 9.04 -3.87 -12.73
N GLU A 27 8.22 -4.35 -11.80
CA GLU A 27 7.29 -5.45 -11.99
C GLU A 27 5.95 -5.01 -12.62
N SER A 28 6.00 -4.17 -13.64
CA SER A 28 4.80 -3.72 -14.38
C SER A 28 4.39 -4.74 -15.44
N GLY A 29 3.34 -5.50 -15.17
CA GLY A 29 2.93 -6.63 -16.03
C GLY A 29 2.57 -6.24 -17.47
N TYR A 30 2.11 -5.01 -17.74
CA TYR A 30 1.87 -4.54 -19.11
C TYR A 30 3.15 -4.53 -19.98
N ARG A 31 4.32 -4.62 -19.38
CA ARG A 31 5.61 -4.73 -20.08
C ARG A 31 5.99 -6.16 -20.39
N ASP A 32 5.31 -7.13 -19.78
CA ASP A 32 5.57 -8.54 -20.03
C ASP A 32 5.28 -8.88 -21.50
N ASN A 33 6.25 -9.48 -22.15
CA ASN A 33 6.18 -9.92 -23.55
C ASN A 33 6.49 -11.42 -23.71
N GLY A 34 6.41 -12.15 -22.58
CA GLY A 34 6.67 -13.60 -22.54
C GLY A 34 8.15 -14.00 -22.61
N ARG A 35 9.08 -13.04 -22.60
CA ARG A 35 10.52 -13.34 -22.70
C ARG A 35 11.21 -13.21 -21.33
N PRO A 36 12.14 -14.11 -21.00
CA PRO A 36 12.78 -14.14 -19.68
C PRO A 36 13.66 -12.91 -19.38
N GLU A 37 14.16 -12.22 -20.39
CA GLU A 37 14.95 -10.99 -20.27
C GLU A 37 14.09 -9.72 -20.17
N ASN A 38 12.78 -9.84 -20.30
CA ASN A 38 11.87 -8.71 -20.13
C ASN A 38 11.99 -8.12 -18.72
N ILE A 39 11.93 -6.78 -18.62
CA ILE A 39 12.17 -6.08 -17.35
C ILE A 39 11.19 -6.51 -16.25
N ALA A 40 9.91 -6.74 -16.56
CA ALA A 40 8.93 -7.16 -15.56
C ALA A 40 9.23 -8.59 -15.06
N VAL A 41 9.54 -9.49 -15.98
CA VAL A 41 9.92 -10.88 -15.70
C VAL A 41 11.23 -10.94 -14.91
N TRP A 42 12.25 -10.24 -15.39
CA TRP A 42 13.57 -10.20 -14.75
C TRP A 42 13.49 -9.62 -13.33
N SER A 43 12.74 -8.54 -13.14
CA SER A 43 12.56 -7.90 -11.83
C SER A 43 11.86 -8.84 -10.84
N ALA A 44 10.77 -9.48 -11.24
CA ALA A 44 10.04 -10.42 -10.40
C ALA A 44 10.89 -11.64 -10.02
N LYS A 45 11.66 -12.21 -10.97
CA LYS A 45 12.63 -13.29 -10.67
C LYS A 45 13.69 -12.84 -9.69
N THR A 46 14.20 -11.61 -9.85
CA THR A 46 15.23 -11.04 -8.97
C THR A 46 14.69 -10.79 -7.57
N ARG A 47 13.48 -10.22 -7.44
CA ARG A 47 12.82 -10.06 -6.13
C ARG A 47 12.59 -11.41 -5.47
N ASN A 48 12.01 -12.37 -6.17
CA ASN A 48 11.76 -13.71 -5.63
C ASN A 48 13.04 -14.38 -5.11
N LYS A 49 14.19 -14.05 -5.68
CA LYS A 49 15.50 -14.57 -5.24
C LYS A 49 16.03 -13.87 -3.98
N TYR A 50 15.88 -12.56 -3.87
CA TYR A 50 16.54 -11.77 -2.83
C TYR A 50 15.62 -11.31 -1.70
N ILE A 51 14.34 -11.10 -1.98
CA ILE A 51 13.31 -10.70 -1.02
C ILE A 51 12.05 -11.54 -1.31
N PRO A 52 12.05 -12.81 -0.91
CA PRO A 52 10.91 -13.69 -1.15
C PRO A 52 9.73 -13.29 -0.28
N ASN A 53 8.66 -12.87 -0.91
CA ASN A 53 7.37 -12.68 -0.24
C ASN A 53 6.72 -14.04 0.09
N PRO A 54 5.74 -14.08 1.00
CA PRO A 54 5.02 -15.29 1.36
C PRO A 54 4.45 -16.05 0.17
N ILE A 55 4.37 -17.36 0.32
CA ILE A 55 3.70 -18.27 -0.60
C ILE A 55 2.39 -18.71 0.04
N PRO A 56 1.28 -18.73 -0.70
CA PRO A 56 0.00 -19.24 -0.18
C PRO A 56 0.14 -20.63 0.44
N ASN A 57 -0.33 -20.76 1.68
CA ASN A 57 -0.33 -22.00 2.47
C ASN A 57 -1.43 -21.93 3.55
N ALA A 58 -1.36 -22.76 4.58
CA ALA A 58 -2.35 -22.75 5.67
C ALA A 58 -2.33 -21.46 6.52
N PHE A 59 -1.25 -20.68 6.49
CA PHE A 59 -1.10 -19.42 7.25
C PHE A 59 -1.18 -18.17 6.36
N TYR A 60 -0.65 -18.23 5.14
CA TYR A 60 -0.64 -17.12 4.20
C TYR A 60 -1.64 -17.33 3.07
N GLY A 61 -2.57 -16.39 2.89
CA GLY A 61 -3.32 -16.21 1.64
C GLY A 61 -2.46 -15.47 0.59
N GLY A 62 -2.89 -15.49 -0.68
CA GLY A 62 -2.20 -14.70 -1.71
C GLY A 62 -2.34 -15.21 -3.14
N ASN A 63 -1.51 -14.69 -4.02
CA ASN A 63 -1.54 -14.99 -5.43
C ASN A 63 -1.09 -16.42 -5.75
N THR A 64 -1.98 -17.19 -6.32
CA THR A 64 -1.74 -18.57 -6.80
C THR A 64 -1.37 -18.61 -8.29
N SER A 65 -1.28 -17.47 -8.98
CA SER A 65 -0.93 -17.43 -10.40
C SER A 65 0.50 -17.85 -10.62
N VAL A 66 0.68 -18.79 -11.54
CA VAL A 66 1.99 -19.25 -11.99
C VAL A 66 2.29 -18.64 -13.35
N HIS A 67 3.34 -17.85 -13.41
CA HIS A 67 3.87 -17.31 -14.66
C HIS A 67 4.92 -18.28 -15.24
N PRO A 68 4.94 -18.56 -16.54
CA PRO A 68 5.86 -19.54 -17.15
C PRO A 68 7.32 -19.32 -16.81
N GLU A 69 7.77 -18.06 -16.78
CA GLU A 69 9.17 -17.68 -16.55
C GLU A 69 9.49 -17.36 -15.08
N ILE A 70 8.50 -16.94 -14.29
CA ILE A 70 8.71 -16.47 -12.91
C ILE A 70 8.38 -17.56 -11.88
N GLY A 71 7.47 -18.45 -12.21
CA GLY A 71 6.77 -19.29 -11.24
C GLY A 71 5.67 -18.50 -10.52
N LEU A 72 5.47 -18.72 -9.24
CA LEU A 72 4.53 -17.95 -8.43
C LEU A 72 4.96 -16.48 -8.35
N LEU A 73 4.02 -15.57 -8.64
CA LEU A 73 4.30 -14.13 -8.66
C LEU A 73 4.63 -13.58 -7.28
N LYS A 74 3.97 -14.05 -6.22
CA LYS A 74 4.18 -13.61 -4.82
C LYS A 74 4.11 -12.10 -4.65
N ASN A 75 3.20 -11.46 -5.37
CA ASN A 75 3.10 -10.02 -5.47
C ASN A 75 2.01 -9.43 -4.56
N TYR A 76 0.99 -10.22 -4.20
CA TYR A 76 0.00 -9.87 -3.19
C TYR A 76 -0.27 -11.06 -2.27
N TYR A 77 -0.51 -10.78 -0.99
CA TYR A 77 -0.68 -11.79 0.05
C TYR A 77 -1.32 -11.20 1.32
N ALA A 78 -1.81 -12.07 2.20
CA ALA A 78 -2.38 -11.70 3.48
C ALA A 78 -2.07 -12.74 4.55
N TRP A 79 -2.14 -12.32 5.81
CA TRP A 79 -2.08 -13.21 6.98
C TRP A 79 -2.74 -12.54 8.17
N ASP A 80 -3.13 -13.35 9.15
CA ASP A 80 -3.62 -12.89 10.43
C ASP A 80 -2.53 -13.06 11.49
N TRP A 81 -2.42 -12.07 12.39
CA TRP A 81 -1.56 -12.14 13.55
C TRP A 81 -2.24 -11.50 14.76
N GLY A 82 -2.59 -12.30 15.76
CA GLY A 82 -3.41 -11.85 16.89
C GLY A 82 -4.75 -11.31 16.39
N ASP A 83 -5.10 -10.12 16.82
CA ASP A 83 -6.38 -9.47 16.48
C ASP A 83 -6.35 -8.70 15.16
N ALA A 84 -5.27 -8.80 14.39
CA ALA A 84 -5.08 -8.01 13.17
C ALA A 84 -4.89 -8.88 11.92
N GLN A 85 -5.52 -8.46 10.83
CA GLN A 85 -5.29 -8.95 9.48
C GLN A 85 -4.42 -7.96 8.70
N PHE A 86 -3.42 -8.49 8.02
CA PHE A 86 -2.48 -7.76 7.20
C PHE A 86 -2.65 -8.18 5.74
N ILE A 87 -2.92 -7.23 4.85
CA ILE A 87 -3.19 -7.46 3.43
C ILE A 87 -2.23 -6.60 2.62
N VAL A 88 -1.38 -7.22 1.83
CA VAL A 88 -0.46 -6.53 0.91
C VAL A 88 -0.98 -6.67 -0.51
N LEU A 89 -1.18 -5.53 -1.20
CA LEU A 89 -1.69 -5.47 -2.56
C LEU A 89 -0.61 -5.05 -3.55
N ASP A 90 -0.76 -5.52 -4.78
CA ASP A 90 0.09 -5.13 -5.92
C ASP A 90 -0.71 -4.27 -6.92
N PRO A 91 -0.43 -2.97 -7.01
CA PRO A 91 -1.07 -2.09 -7.99
C PRO A 91 -0.37 -2.10 -9.36
N PHE A 92 0.61 -2.99 -9.63
CA PHE A 92 1.46 -2.89 -10.82
C PHE A 92 1.24 -4.00 -11.85
N TRP A 93 1.17 -5.27 -11.42
CA TRP A 93 1.17 -6.40 -12.36
C TRP A 93 0.00 -6.36 -13.34
N TYR A 94 -1.19 -6.02 -12.85
CA TYR A 94 -2.41 -5.99 -13.66
C TYR A 94 -2.73 -4.59 -14.22
N SER A 95 -1.95 -3.58 -13.89
CA SER A 95 -2.12 -2.23 -14.40
C SER A 95 -1.66 -2.11 -15.85
N GLY A 96 -2.48 -1.45 -16.68
CA GLY A 96 -2.13 -1.08 -18.03
C GLY A 96 -1.27 0.19 -18.12
N ARG A 97 -0.83 0.51 -19.34
CA ARG A 97 -0.03 1.72 -19.64
C ARG A 97 -0.86 3.01 -19.60
N GLY A 98 -2.16 2.94 -19.63
CA GLY A 98 -3.07 4.08 -19.84
C GLY A 98 -3.63 4.07 -21.27
N GLY A 99 -3.55 5.16 -21.99
CA GLY A 99 -4.14 5.28 -23.33
C GLY A 99 -5.61 5.70 -23.26
N ARG A 100 -6.50 5.04 -24.01
CA ARG A 100 -7.95 5.38 -24.05
C ARG A 100 -8.65 5.27 -22.71
N ASP A 101 -8.21 4.35 -21.84
CA ASP A 101 -8.80 4.12 -20.52
C ASP A 101 -8.26 5.09 -19.45
N GLY A 102 -7.26 5.90 -19.78
CA GLY A 102 -6.70 6.87 -18.84
C GLY A 102 -6.29 6.21 -17.52
N MET A 103 -6.75 6.77 -16.41
CA MET A 103 -6.47 6.24 -15.07
C MET A 103 -7.25 4.97 -14.73
N TRP A 104 -8.31 4.62 -15.47
CA TRP A 104 -8.98 3.31 -15.38
C TRP A 104 -8.09 2.13 -15.81
N ALA A 105 -7.01 2.39 -16.54
CA ALA A 105 -6.02 1.37 -16.84
C ALA A 105 -5.17 0.96 -15.63
N LYS A 106 -5.17 1.74 -14.55
CA LYS A 106 -4.57 1.37 -13.27
C LYS A 106 -5.54 0.47 -12.53
N SER A 107 -5.09 -0.74 -12.20
CA SER A 107 -5.97 -1.79 -11.73
C SER A 107 -5.25 -2.79 -10.83
N LEU A 108 -5.96 -3.27 -9.82
CA LEU A 108 -5.57 -4.48 -9.09
C LEU A 108 -5.77 -5.76 -9.95
N GLY A 109 -6.57 -5.66 -11.02
CA GLY A 109 -7.02 -6.79 -11.82
C GLY A 109 -8.10 -7.62 -11.12
N LYS A 110 -9.02 -8.20 -11.93
CA LYS A 110 -10.18 -8.94 -11.40
C LYS A 110 -9.80 -10.04 -10.41
N LYS A 111 -8.73 -10.78 -10.70
CA LYS A 111 -8.28 -11.88 -9.84
C LYS A 111 -7.84 -11.41 -8.46
N GLN A 112 -7.08 -10.32 -8.38
CA GLN A 112 -6.66 -9.77 -7.10
C GLN A 112 -7.83 -9.10 -6.36
N TYR A 113 -8.73 -8.43 -7.09
CA TYR A 113 -9.94 -7.86 -6.51
C TYR A 113 -10.84 -8.93 -5.88
N ASP A 114 -11.11 -10.04 -6.59
CA ASP A 114 -11.94 -11.13 -6.06
C ASP A 114 -11.30 -11.77 -4.83
N TRP A 115 -9.98 -11.98 -4.89
CA TRP A 115 -9.23 -12.49 -3.76
C TRP A 115 -9.25 -11.52 -2.56
N LEU A 116 -9.13 -10.20 -2.79
CA LEU A 116 -9.24 -9.20 -1.73
C LEU A 116 -10.63 -9.24 -1.08
N LYS A 117 -11.67 -9.29 -1.91
CA LYS A 117 -13.05 -9.39 -1.43
C LYS A 117 -13.23 -10.64 -0.55
N GLU A 118 -12.85 -11.81 -1.04
CA GLU A 118 -12.94 -13.07 -0.30
C GLU A 118 -12.11 -13.02 1.00
N THR A 119 -10.92 -12.44 0.96
CA THR A 119 -10.05 -12.28 2.14
C THR A 119 -10.73 -11.42 3.22
N LEU A 120 -11.38 -10.33 2.82
CA LEU A 120 -12.08 -9.44 3.75
C LEU A 120 -13.37 -10.09 4.29
N GLU A 121 -14.13 -10.80 3.44
CA GLU A 121 -15.36 -11.50 3.82
C GLU A 121 -15.11 -12.59 4.86
N ASN A 122 -14.01 -13.30 4.74
CA ASN A 122 -13.65 -14.41 5.65
C ASN A 122 -12.87 -13.94 6.89
N SER A 123 -12.59 -12.65 7.04
CA SER A 123 -11.80 -12.13 8.14
C SER A 123 -12.62 -11.99 9.43
N GLU A 124 -12.14 -12.57 10.51
CA GLU A 124 -12.65 -12.37 11.88
C GLU A 124 -11.80 -11.36 12.67
N ALA A 125 -10.78 -10.78 12.07
CA ALA A 125 -9.86 -9.86 12.73
C ALA A 125 -10.58 -8.59 13.22
N SER A 126 -10.18 -8.09 14.39
CA SER A 126 -10.69 -6.82 14.95
C SER A 126 -10.17 -5.60 14.17
N TYR A 127 -9.00 -5.74 13.58
CA TYR A 127 -8.35 -4.69 12.78
C TYR A 127 -7.92 -5.25 11.43
N ARG A 128 -8.15 -4.50 10.36
CA ARG A 128 -7.73 -4.86 9.01
C ARG A 128 -6.84 -3.76 8.45
N PHE A 129 -5.62 -4.13 8.06
CA PHE A 129 -4.63 -3.22 7.50
C PHE A 129 -4.33 -3.61 6.06
N ILE A 130 -4.39 -2.61 5.18
CA ILE A 130 -4.00 -2.75 3.78
C ILE A 130 -2.70 -2.00 3.54
N PHE A 131 -1.79 -2.61 2.79
CA PHE A 131 -0.51 -2.04 2.39
C PHE A 131 -0.38 -2.12 0.88
N LEU A 132 -0.14 -0.98 0.26
CA LEU A 132 0.16 -0.89 -1.17
C LEU A 132 0.96 0.37 -1.45
N HIS A 133 1.56 0.45 -2.64
CA HIS A 133 2.40 1.60 -2.98
C HIS A 133 1.58 2.86 -3.25
N TYR A 134 0.48 2.74 -4.01
CA TYR A 134 -0.45 3.84 -4.31
C TYR A 134 -1.87 3.31 -4.55
N LEU A 135 -2.87 4.15 -4.37
CA LEU A 135 -4.25 3.81 -4.72
C LEU A 135 -4.39 3.71 -6.24
N VAL A 136 -5.03 2.65 -6.74
CA VAL A 136 -5.23 2.47 -8.20
C VAL A 136 -6.20 3.52 -8.73
N GLY A 137 -5.68 4.39 -9.56
CA GLY A 137 -6.31 5.64 -9.97
C GLY A 137 -5.30 6.76 -9.80
N GLY A 138 -5.63 7.77 -9.09
CA GLY A 138 -4.73 8.88 -8.79
C GLY A 138 -4.93 10.11 -9.66
N MET A 139 -4.35 11.22 -9.22
CA MET A 139 -4.41 12.50 -9.93
C MET A 139 -3.29 12.63 -10.97
N ASP A 140 -3.48 13.46 -11.97
CA ASP A 140 -2.48 13.90 -12.96
C ASP A 140 -1.73 12.78 -13.70
N ASN A 141 -2.39 11.65 -13.94
CA ASN A 141 -1.78 10.47 -14.59
C ASN A 141 -0.54 9.90 -13.85
N GLN A 142 -0.32 10.29 -12.60
CA GLN A 142 0.86 9.90 -11.83
C GLN A 142 0.55 8.97 -10.65
N THR A 143 -0.70 8.58 -10.46
CA THR A 143 -1.13 7.70 -9.35
C THR A 143 -0.86 8.29 -7.95
N ARG A 144 -0.97 9.62 -7.81
CA ARG A 144 -0.69 10.35 -6.58
C ARG A 144 -1.97 10.67 -5.82
N GLY A 145 -1.84 10.88 -4.51
CA GLY A 145 -2.88 11.37 -3.62
C GLY A 145 -3.49 10.33 -2.69
N GLY A 146 -4.23 10.80 -1.71
CA GLY A 146 -4.94 10.04 -0.68
C GLY A 146 -6.45 10.06 -0.86
N VAL A 147 -7.19 10.58 0.13
CA VAL A 147 -8.67 10.56 0.14
C VAL A 147 -9.33 11.27 -1.04
N ASN A 148 -8.69 12.28 -1.62
CA ASN A 148 -9.24 12.97 -2.79
C ASN A 148 -9.34 12.08 -4.03
N ILE A 149 -8.54 11.01 -4.09
CA ILE A 149 -8.61 10.03 -5.17
C ILE A 149 -9.34 8.75 -4.76
N ALA A 150 -9.63 8.56 -3.48
CA ALA A 150 -10.33 7.37 -2.99
C ALA A 150 -11.76 7.24 -3.56
N ASN A 151 -12.34 8.33 -4.07
CA ASN A 151 -13.61 8.34 -4.77
C ASN A 151 -13.51 8.08 -6.29
N LEU A 152 -12.28 8.00 -6.84
CA LEU A 152 -12.06 7.99 -8.28
C LEU A 152 -11.64 6.61 -8.80
N TYR A 153 -11.93 6.40 -10.08
CA TYR A 153 -11.50 5.26 -10.89
C TYR A 153 -11.79 3.90 -10.22
N GLU A 154 -10.92 2.94 -10.33
CA GLU A 154 -11.14 1.62 -9.73
C GLU A 154 -11.27 1.65 -8.21
N TRP A 155 -10.64 2.63 -7.55
CA TRP A 155 -10.74 2.75 -6.10
C TRP A 155 -12.13 3.21 -5.65
N GLY A 156 -12.71 4.22 -6.32
CA GLY A 156 -13.97 4.85 -5.88
C GLY A 156 -15.14 4.79 -6.86
N GLY A 157 -14.93 4.37 -8.10
CA GLY A 157 -15.98 4.15 -9.09
C GLY A 157 -16.30 5.36 -9.99
N LYS A 158 -15.72 6.53 -9.71
CA LYS A 158 -16.03 7.77 -10.42
C LYS A 158 -14.89 8.22 -11.33
N ASN A 159 -15.20 9.00 -12.35
CA ASN A 159 -14.18 9.68 -13.16
C ASN A 159 -13.73 11.01 -12.51
N SER A 160 -12.80 11.71 -13.14
CA SER A 160 -12.30 13.01 -12.66
C SER A 160 -13.35 14.13 -12.63
N SER A 161 -14.47 13.96 -13.34
CA SER A 161 -15.64 14.86 -13.29
C SER A 161 -16.64 14.47 -12.21
N ASN A 162 -16.30 13.50 -11.34
CA ASN A 162 -17.15 12.96 -10.28
C ASN A 162 -18.42 12.22 -10.77
N GLU A 163 -18.40 11.75 -12.02
CA GLU A 163 -19.47 10.96 -12.61
C GLU A 163 -19.21 9.47 -12.35
N ASP A 164 -20.26 8.72 -12.03
CA ASP A 164 -20.15 7.26 -11.82
C ASP A 164 -19.92 6.56 -13.17
N GLU A 165 -18.82 5.82 -13.27
CA GLU A 165 -18.48 5.00 -14.43
C GLU A 165 -18.26 3.53 -14.07
N TRP A 166 -18.49 3.13 -12.79
CA TRP A 166 -18.14 1.81 -12.30
C TRP A 166 -18.67 0.66 -13.15
N ALA A 167 -19.98 0.65 -13.36
CA ALA A 167 -20.64 -0.44 -14.09
C ALA A 167 -20.12 -0.60 -15.53
N VAL A 168 -19.71 0.51 -16.16
CA VAL A 168 -19.17 0.53 -17.52
C VAL A 168 -17.69 0.10 -17.55
N LYS A 169 -16.89 0.57 -16.59
CA LYS A 169 -15.44 0.36 -16.56
C LYS A 169 -15.02 -0.94 -15.88
N ARG A 170 -15.86 -1.46 -14.98
CA ARG A 170 -15.63 -2.71 -14.23
C ARG A 170 -16.85 -3.62 -14.28
N PRO A 171 -17.28 -4.05 -15.50
CA PRO A 171 -18.44 -4.93 -15.62
C PRO A 171 -18.17 -6.26 -14.89
N GLY A 172 -19.15 -6.69 -14.06
CA GLY A 172 -19.05 -7.92 -13.28
C GLY A 172 -18.17 -7.83 -12.03
N TRP A 173 -17.68 -6.64 -11.66
CA TRP A 173 -17.13 -6.41 -10.33
C TRP A 173 -18.25 -5.88 -9.42
N GLU A 174 -18.26 -6.28 -8.15
CA GLU A 174 -19.39 -5.99 -7.28
C GLU A 174 -19.50 -4.49 -6.94
N LYS A 175 -18.44 -3.88 -6.45
CA LYS A 175 -18.41 -2.48 -6.03
C LYS A 175 -16.98 -1.90 -6.08
N PRO A 176 -16.82 -0.57 -6.10
CA PRO A 176 -15.51 0.07 -5.97
C PRO A 176 -14.74 -0.39 -4.73
N ILE A 177 -13.41 -0.38 -4.83
CA ILE A 177 -12.53 -0.86 -3.76
C ILE A 177 -12.82 -0.13 -2.45
N HIS A 178 -12.93 1.21 -2.46
CA HIS A 178 -13.22 1.97 -1.25
C HIS A 178 -14.51 1.50 -0.54
N GLN A 179 -15.58 1.26 -1.31
CA GLN A 179 -16.84 0.76 -0.74
C GLN A 179 -16.69 -0.65 -0.15
N LEU A 180 -15.85 -1.49 -0.76
CA LEU A 180 -15.51 -2.80 -0.22
C LEU A 180 -14.78 -2.67 1.12
N LEU A 181 -13.82 -1.74 1.21
CA LEU A 181 -13.08 -1.49 2.45
C LEU A 181 -13.98 -0.99 3.58
N VAL A 182 -14.88 -0.06 3.27
CA VAL A 182 -15.87 0.46 4.23
C VAL A 182 -16.78 -0.66 4.73
N GLN A 183 -17.34 -1.45 3.82
CA GLN A 183 -18.23 -2.57 4.16
C GLN A 183 -17.59 -3.56 5.13
N HIS A 184 -16.29 -3.82 4.97
CA HIS A 184 -15.55 -4.79 5.78
C HIS A 184 -14.74 -4.15 6.89
N ASN A 185 -15.04 -2.90 7.28
CA ASN A 185 -14.41 -2.20 8.39
C ASN A 185 -12.88 -2.23 8.34
N VAL A 186 -12.29 -1.94 7.17
CA VAL A 186 -10.85 -1.78 7.06
C VAL A 186 -10.42 -0.58 7.90
N SER A 187 -9.47 -0.80 8.80
CA SER A 187 -9.05 0.22 9.75
C SER A 187 -8.14 1.26 9.12
N ILE A 188 -7.11 0.80 8.41
CA ILE A 188 -6.09 1.68 7.82
C ILE A 188 -5.62 1.13 6.48
N VAL A 189 -5.51 2.01 5.49
CA VAL A 189 -4.80 1.80 4.24
C VAL A 189 -3.47 2.54 4.32
N PHE A 190 -2.38 1.80 4.44
CA PHE A 190 -1.02 2.36 4.37
C PHE A 190 -0.57 2.40 2.91
N HIS A 191 -0.25 3.60 2.44
CA HIS A 191 0.25 3.82 1.08
C HIS A 191 1.46 4.76 1.07
N GLY A 192 2.17 4.82 -0.02
CA GLY A 192 3.35 5.64 -0.20
C GLY A 192 3.31 6.38 -1.53
N HIS A 193 4.47 6.50 -2.20
CA HIS A 193 4.66 7.15 -3.50
C HIS A 193 4.87 8.66 -3.45
N ASP A 194 4.21 9.38 -2.57
CA ASP A 194 4.25 10.84 -2.53
C ASP A 194 5.35 11.39 -1.60
N HIS A 195 6.07 10.49 -0.92
CA HIS A 195 7.27 10.77 -0.13
C HIS A 195 7.05 11.74 1.05
N LEU A 196 5.87 11.75 1.62
CA LEU A 196 5.51 12.57 2.77
C LEU A 196 4.70 11.76 3.79
N TYR A 197 4.45 12.29 4.94
CA TYR A 197 3.49 11.75 5.89
C TYR A 197 2.20 12.55 5.77
N ALA A 198 1.06 11.86 5.58
CA ALA A 198 -0.26 12.45 5.70
C ALA A 198 -1.24 11.42 6.30
N LYS A 199 -2.00 11.86 7.29
CA LYS A 199 -3.13 11.07 7.83
C LYS A 199 -4.43 11.73 7.35
N GLU A 200 -5.21 10.98 6.60
CA GLU A 200 -6.52 11.39 6.13
C GLU A 200 -7.56 10.32 6.46
N GLU A 201 -8.84 10.65 6.40
CA GLU A 201 -9.93 9.73 6.71
C GLU A 201 -11.11 9.95 5.77
N LEU A 202 -11.71 8.87 5.29
CA LEU A 202 -12.91 8.87 4.47
C LEU A 202 -13.79 7.67 4.87
N ASP A 203 -15.05 7.95 5.21
CA ASP A 203 -16.07 6.94 5.55
C ASP A 203 -15.60 5.92 6.62
N GLY A 204 -14.80 6.39 7.60
CA GLY A 204 -14.26 5.57 8.68
C GLY A 204 -13.00 4.78 8.34
N VAL A 205 -12.51 4.84 7.10
CA VAL A 205 -11.24 4.25 6.68
C VAL A 205 -10.14 5.31 6.74
N ILE A 206 -9.06 5.03 7.46
CA ILE A 206 -7.89 5.90 7.49
C ILE A 206 -6.99 5.61 6.30
N TYR A 207 -6.62 6.65 5.57
CA TYR A 207 -5.61 6.63 4.50
C TYR A 207 -4.33 7.26 5.03
N GLN A 208 -3.32 6.41 5.24
CA GLN A 208 -2.05 6.81 5.82
C GLN A 208 -0.96 6.78 4.75
N GLU A 209 -0.61 7.95 4.20
CA GLU A 209 0.59 8.08 3.39
C GLU A 209 1.82 7.96 4.28
N VAL A 210 2.71 7.02 3.96
CA VAL A 210 3.91 6.75 4.74
C VAL A 210 5.11 7.55 4.23
N PRO A 211 5.92 8.12 5.13
CA PRO A 211 7.03 8.97 4.74
C PRO A 211 8.17 8.16 4.11
N GLN A 212 8.92 8.79 3.22
CA GLN A 212 10.16 8.22 2.74
C GLN A 212 11.22 8.20 3.87
N PRO A 213 11.81 7.04 4.22
CA PRO A 213 12.63 6.92 5.42
C PRO A 213 13.97 7.68 5.34
N GLY A 214 14.53 7.86 4.15
CA GLY A 214 15.88 8.40 3.94
C GLY A 214 15.95 9.78 3.29
N HIS A 215 14.86 10.52 3.13
CA HIS A 215 14.88 11.80 2.44
C HIS A 215 15.38 12.96 3.35
N ARG A 216 16.48 13.59 2.95
CA ARG A 216 17.16 14.58 3.78
C ARG A 216 16.36 15.87 4.03
N SER A 217 15.61 16.36 3.04
CA SER A 217 14.96 17.68 3.09
C SER A 217 13.49 17.66 3.50
N GLY A 218 12.82 16.51 3.47
CA GLY A 218 11.43 16.37 3.89
C GLY A 218 10.46 17.34 3.19
N ASN A 219 10.52 17.41 1.86
CA ASN A 219 9.77 18.37 1.08
C ASN A 219 8.26 18.05 1.06
N THR A 220 7.41 19.04 1.33
CA THR A 220 5.95 18.95 1.28
C THR A 220 5.31 19.86 0.22
N ARG A 221 6.14 20.52 -0.62
CA ARG A 221 5.66 21.55 -1.58
C ARG A 221 4.61 21.01 -2.56
N SER A 222 4.73 19.77 -2.96
CA SER A 222 3.81 19.15 -3.92
C SER A 222 2.55 18.57 -3.30
N ALA A 223 2.41 18.56 -1.97
CA ALA A 223 1.29 17.92 -1.28
C ALA A 223 -0.08 18.43 -1.77
N GLY A 224 -0.24 19.75 -1.89
CA GLY A 224 -1.49 20.33 -2.38
C GLY A 224 -1.82 19.97 -3.83
N SER A 225 -0.81 19.87 -4.71
CA SER A 225 -1.02 19.44 -6.11
C SER A 225 -1.35 17.95 -6.21
N TYR A 226 -1.02 17.15 -5.21
CA TYR A 226 -1.37 15.74 -5.10
C TYR A 226 -2.72 15.51 -4.40
N GLY A 227 -3.40 16.59 -3.97
CA GLY A 227 -4.71 16.52 -3.35
C GLY A 227 -4.69 16.35 -1.83
N TYR A 228 -3.52 16.44 -1.16
CA TYR A 228 -3.46 16.39 0.29
C TYR A 228 -3.80 17.74 0.93
N ASP A 229 -4.54 17.71 2.04
CA ASP A 229 -4.68 18.89 2.89
C ASP A 229 -3.34 19.17 3.59
N GLN A 230 -2.73 20.32 3.28
CA GLN A 230 -1.42 20.69 3.81
C GLN A 230 -1.35 20.76 5.33
N ARG A 231 -2.51 20.90 6.02
CA ARG A 231 -2.57 20.88 7.50
C ARG A 231 -2.27 19.49 8.07
N ASN A 232 -2.49 18.44 7.28
CA ASN A 232 -2.30 17.04 7.67
C ASN A 232 -0.97 16.46 7.19
N VAL A 233 -0.11 17.29 6.58
CA VAL A 233 1.12 16.84 5.94
C VAL A 233 2.34 17.18 6.78
N ILE A 234 3.20 16.19 7.00
CA ILE A 234 4.52 16.36 7.62
C ILE A 234 5.56 15.79 6.66
N GLY A 235 6.64 16.54 6.43
CA GLY A 235 7.72 16.09 5.54
C GLY A 235 8.48 14.88 6.09
N SER A 236 9.06 14.09 5.18
CA SER A 236 10.02 13.01 5.50
C SER A 236 11.25 13.61 6.25
N SER A 237 12.16 12.87 6.85
CA SER A 237 12.34 11.43 6.89
C SER A 237 11.79 10.80 8.17
N GLY A 238 11.59 9.50 8.15
CA GLY A 238 11.15 8.76 9.33
C GLY A 238 10.45 7.47 8.94
N HIS A 239 9.72 6.92 9.88
CA HIS A 239 8.91 5.72 9.68
C HIS A 239 7.63 5.79 10.50
N VAL A 240 6.63 5.05 10.09
CA VAL A 240 5.42 4.83 10.87
C VAL A 240 5.64 3.60 11.77
N ARG A 241 5.35 3.76 13.05
CA ARG A 241 5.33 2.68 14.03
C ARG A 241 3.88 2.39 14.44
N VAL A 242 3.49 1.13 14.41
CA VAL A 242 2.14 0.69 14.76
C VAL A 242 2.23 -0.28 15.92
N ALA A 243 1.48 -0.03 16.98
CA ALA A 243 1.30 -0.93 18.11
C ALA A 243 -0.16 -1.39 18.15
N VAL A 244 -0.38 -2.69 18.09
CA VAL A 244 -1.71 -3.30 18.11
C VAL A 244 -1.93 -3.95 19.46
N THR A 245 -3.06 -3.64 20.09
CA THR A 245 -3.56 -4.29 21.30
C THR A 245 -4.99 -4.78 21.02
N ASN A 246 -5.55 -5.53 21.92
CA ASN A 246 -6.95 -5.99 21.81
C ASN A 246 -7.99 -4.85 21.85
N SER A 247 -7.64 -3.67 22.38
CA SER A 247 -8.55 -2.53 22.55
C SER A 247 -8.30 -1.39 21.56
N GLU A 248 -7.07 -1.21 21.11
CA GLU A 248 -6.69 -0.13 20.20
C GLU A 248 -5.47 -0.44 19.35
N VAL A 249 -5.37 0.27 18.24
CA VAL A 249 -4.17 0.39 17.42
C VAL A 249 -3.62 1.80 17.60
N LYS A 250 -2.40 1.92 18.10
CA LYS A 250 -1.68 3.19 18.16
C LYS A 250 -0.73 3.32 16.99
N VAL A 251 -0.85 4.41 16.24
CA VAL A 251 0.01 4.75 15.10
C VAL A 251 0.83 5.99 15.47
N GLU A 252 2.14 5.93 15.23
CA GLU A 252 3.06 7.03 15.52
C GLU A 252 3.97 7.30 14.32
N TYR A 253 4.06 8.55 13.91
CA TYR A 253 5.11 8.99 13.00
C TYR A 253 6.38 9.30 13.78
N VAL A 254 7.34 8.40 13.70
CA VAL A 254 8.67 8.59 14.30
C VAL A 254 9.57 9.28 13.28
N LYS A 255 9.71 10.59 13.42
CA LYS A 255 10.54 11.41 12.54
C LYS A 255 12.01 11.29 12.90
N THR A 256 12.87 11.25 11.86
CA THR A 256 14.31 11.16 12.01
C THR A 256 14.96 12.44 11.46
N ARG A 257 15.82 13.08 12.24
CA ARG A 257 16.66 14.19 11.77
C ARG A 257 17.95 13.62 11.17
N VAL A 258 18.20 13.97 9.93
CA VAL A 258 19.43 13.60 9.22
C VAL A 258 20.41 14.76 9.28
N GLY A 259 21.58 14.53 9.86
CA GLY A 259 22.67 15.53 9.98
C GLY A 259 22.87 16.03 11.42
N GLY A 260 24.11 16.45 11.71
CA GLY A 260 24.55 16.92 13.03
C GLY A 260 25.20 15.80 13.85
N THR A 261 26.53 15.85 13.98
CA THR A 261 27.31 14.91 14.78
C THR A 261 27.08 15.06 16.29
N GLU A 262 26.49 16.18 16.70
CA GLU A 262 26.33 16.59 18.12
C GLU A 262 24.96 16.19 18.72
N LEU A 263 24.02 15.66 17.93
CA LEU A 263 22.70 15.31 18.43
C LEU A 263 22.70 13.98 19.18
N THR A 264 22.08 13.92 20.36
CA THR A 264 21.79 12.68 21.08
C THR A 264 20.79 11.82 20.31
N VAL A 265 20.66 10.53 20.67
CA VAL A 265 19.69 9.62 20.02
C VAL A 265 18.26 10.16 20.14
N SER A 266 17.89 10.71 21.30
CA SER A 266 16.56 11.29 21.53
C SER A 266 16.31 12.56 20.72
N GLN A 267 17.33 13.35 20.43
CA GLN A 267 17.22 14.52 19.56
C GLN A 267 17.15 14.17 18.08
N ARG A 268 17.67 12.99 17.70
CA ARG A 268 17.63 12.49 16.31
C ARG A 268 16.30 11.84 15.95
N ARG A 269 15.56 11.34 16.93
CA ARG A 269 14.26 10.68 16.73
C ARG A 269 13.23 11.24 17.69
N TYR A 270 12.06 11.60 17.20
CA TYR A 270 10.93 12.06 18.00
C TYR A 270 9.62 11.69 17.32
N VAL A 271 8.58 11.50 18.11
CA VAL A 271 7.22 11.31 17.61
C VAL A 271 6.71 12.67 17.15
N ALA A 272 6.49 12.81 15.84
CA ALA A 272 6.02 14.05 15.22
C ALA A 272 4.50 14.12 15.14
N ASP A 273 3.85 12.95 15.08
CA ASP A 273 2.40 12.81 15.12
C ASP A 273 2.02 11.43 15.68
N SER A 274 0.85 11.34 16.29
CA SER A 274 0.29 10.06 16.78
C SER A 274 -1.23 10.09 16.84
N TYR A 275 -1.84 8.93 16.55
CA TYR A 275 -3.27 8.72 16.71
C TYR A 275 -3.57 7.28 17.13
N SER A 276 -4.80 7.05 17.60
CA SER A 276 -5.29 5.71 17.94
C SER A 276 -6.57 5.39 17.17
N VAL A 277 -6.70 4.12 16.78
CA VAL A 277 -7.92 3.54 16.20
C VAL A 277 -8.47 2.52 17.18
N LYS A 278 -9.71 2.70 17.59
CA LYS A 278 -10.39 1.75 18.48
C LYS A 278 -10.92 0.56 17.70
N SER A 279 -10.96 -0.60 18.33
CA SER A 279 -11.64 -1.76 17.78
C SER A 279 -13.13 -1.46 17.61
N LEU A 280 -13.66 -1.76 16.43
CA LEU A 280 -15.11 -1.74 16.18
C LEU A 280 -15.80 -2.98 16.76
N ASN A 281 -15.04 -4.03 17.04
CA ASN A 281 -15.49 -5.30 17.60
C ASN A 281 -14.96 -5.46 19.04
N ILE A 282 -15.36 -4.59 19.96
CA ILE A 282 -15.17 -4.89 21.38
C ILE A 282 -16.13 -6.06 21.68
N LYS A 283 -15.60 -7.29 21.62
CA LYS A 283 -16.32 -8.43 22.24
C LYS A 283 -16.42 -8.12 23.73
N PRO A 284 -17.63 -8.11 24.31
CA PRO A 284 -17.84 -7.84 25.74
C PRO A 284 -17.12 -8.84 26.62
#